data_2fef49da458e8d9dda40de562c7a39bc
#
_entry.id   2fef49da458e8d9dda40de562c7a39bc
#
_cell.length_a   1.000
_cell.length_b   1.000
_cell.length_c   1.000
_cell.angle_alpha   90.00
_cell.angle_beta   90.00
_cell.angle_gamma   90.00
#
_symmetry.space_group_name_H-M   'P 1'
#
loop_
_entity.id
_entity.type
_entity.pdbx_description
1 polymer ?
#
loop_
_entity_poly.entity_id
_entity_poly.type
_entity_poly.pdbx_seq_one_letter_code
_entity_poly.pdbx_strand_id
1 'polypeptide(L)'
;MRRNSQDAVREFRPYFDNAPVYGHGPSLEEFTEQTPLTVGSPQQVIEKTLTFRESFGDYQRQLFLMDHAGLPLRTVLEQLDILGEEVVPVLRKEFAALRPAGVPAGPTHQALVARQAPATPPTPAVRHGEERQR
;
A
#
# COMPACT_ATOMS: atom_id res chain seq x y z
N MET A 1 6.08 11.12 -5.17
CA MET A 1 4.95 11.56 -6.02
C MET A 1 4.67 13.04 -5.79
N ARG A 2 4.43 13.79 -6.84
CA ARG A 2 3.99 15.20 -6.85
C ARG A 2 2.94 15.38 -7.94
N ARG A 3 2.08 16.40 -7.83
CA ARG A 3 1.10 16.68 -8.89
C ARG A 3 1.74 16.96 -10.24
N ASN A 4 2.95 17.54 -10.24
CA ASN A 4 3.79 17.68 -11.42
C ASN A 4 4.88 16.61 -11.45
N SER A 5 5.01 15.89 -12.56
CA SER A 5 5.97 14.80 -12.75
C SER A 5 7.43 15.27 -12.61
N GLN A 6 7.78 16.41 -13.21
CA GLN A 6 9.15 16.94 -13.14
C GLN A 6 9.53 17.35 -11.73
N ASP A 7 8.59 17.87 -10.93
CA ASP A 7 8.80 18.20 -9.53
C ASP A 7 9.05 16.93 -8.72
N ALA A 8 8.32 15.84 -9.00
CA ALA A 8 8.52 14.55 -8.35
C ALA A 8 9.94 14.01 -8.60
N VAL A 9 10.38 14.03 -9.85
CA VAL A 9 11.73 13.57 -10.24
C VAL A 9 12.80 14.46 -9.61
N ARG A 10 12.68 15.78 -9.71
CA ARG A 10 13.63 16.74 -9.14
C ARG A 10 13.78 16.58 -7.63
N GLU A 11 12.69 16.35 -6.91
CA GLU A 11 12.70 16.15 -5.46
C GLU A 11 13.29 14.81 -5.06
N PHE A 12 12.98 13.74 -5.77
CA PHE A 12 13.42 12.41 -5.40
C PHE A 12 14.86 12.09 -5.84
N ARG A 13 15.34 12.66 -6.93
CA ARG A 13 16.67 12.37 -7.50
C ARG A 13 17.82 12.41 -6.48
N PRO A 14 17.96 13.44 -5.60
CA PRO A 14 19.04 13.45 -4.62
C PRO A 14 19.02 12.26 -3.65
N TYR A 15 17.82 11.75 -3.31
CA TYR A 15 17.68 10.58 -2.44
C TYR A 15 18.06 9.30 -3.18
N PHE A 16 17.69 9.20 -4.45
CA PHE A 16 18.05 8.07 -5.28
C PHE A 16 19.57 8.01 -5.50
N ASP A 17 20.17 9.10 -5.93
CA ASP A 17 21.60 9.17 -6.25
C ASP A 17 22.50 8.93 -5.02
N ASN A 18 22.03 9.28 -3.83
CA ASN A 18 22.78 9.08 -2.58
C ASN A 18 22.45 7.79 -1.84
N ALA A 19 21.48 7.00 -2.29
CA ALA A 19 21.13 5.74 -1.65
C ALA A 19 22.17 4.67 -1.99
N PRO A 20 22.80 4.02 -0.97
CA PRO A 20 23.86 3.01 -1.22
C PRO A 20 23.40 1.86 -2.13
N VAL A 21 22.12 1.56 -2.13
CA VAL A 21 21.51 0.49 -2.92
C VAL A 21 21.56 0.79 -4.43
N TYR A 22 21.59 2.07 -4.81
CA TYR A 22 21.53 2.49 -6.21
C TYR A 22 22.87 3.02 -6.76
N GLY A 23 23.88 3.17 -5.91
CA GLY A 23 25.11 3.94 -6.16
C GLY A 23 25.98 3.55 -7.36
N HIS A 24 25.73 2.43 -8.03
CA HIS A 24 26.42 1.98 -9.25
C HIS A 24 25.48 1.26 -10.22
N GLY A 25 24.19 1.53 -10.11
CA GLY A 25 23.14 0.90 -10.88
C GLY A 25 22.62 1.76 -12.05
N PRO A 26 21.44 1.42 -12.59
CA PRO A 26 20.79 2.18 -13.64
C PRO A 26 20.41 3.59 -13.18
N SER A 27 20.19 4.49 -14.14
CA SER A 27 19.63 5.82 -13.85
C SER A 27 18.25 5.73 -13.19
N LEU A 28 17.79 6.81 -12.55
CA LEU A 28 16.44 6.85 -11.96
C LEU A 28 15.35 6.53 -12.98
N GLU A 29 15.50 7.01 -14.20
CA GLU A 29 14.58 6.78 -15.31
C GLU A 29 14.52 5.29 -15.68
N GLU A 30 15.67 4.68 -15.92
CA GLU A 30 15.78 3.24 -16.23
C GLU A 30 15.27 2.39 -15.08
N PHE A 31 15.60 2.75 -13.85
CA PHE A 31 15.13 2.03 -12.67
C PHE A 31 13.61 2.13 -12.51
N THR A 32 13.04 3.31 -12.76
CA THR A 32 11.58 3.52 -12.76
C THR A 32 10.90 2.73 -13.87
N GLU A 33 11.52 2.59 -15.03
CA GLU A 33 10.98 1.80 -16.15
C GLU A 33 11.00 0.29 -15.85
N GLN A 34 12.09 -0.21 -15.30
CA GLN A 34 12.36 -1.65 -15.15
C GLN A 34 11.83 -2.24 -13.82
N THR A 35 11.43 -1.42 -12.86
CA THR A 35 11.01 -1.86 -11.52
C THR A 35 9.64 -1.30 -11.13
N PRO A 36 9.04 -1.80 -10.04
CA PRO A 36 7.81 -1.22 -9.47
C PRO A 36 7.96 0.20 -8.94
N LEU A 37 9.17 0.73 -8.77
CA LEU A 37 9.35 2.12 -8.34
C LEU A 37 8.65 3.08 -9.30
N THR A 38 7.86 3.99 -8.76
CA THR A 38 7.19 5.04 -9.54
C THR A 38 7.48 6.41 -8.96
N VAL A 39 8.20 7.22 -9.73
CA VAL A 39 8.49 8.62 -9.38
C VAL A 39 7.86 9.51 -10.43
N GLY A 40 6.76 10.19 -10.07
CA GLY A 40 6.02 10.96 -11.05
C GLY A 40 4.74 11.60 -10.49
N SER A 41 3.84 11.94 -11.40
CA SER A 41 2.51 12.48 -11.10
C SER A 41 1.54 11.38 -10.64
N PRO A 42 0.40 11.76 -10.03
CA PRO A 42 -0.68 10.82 -9.72
C PRO A 42 -1.11 9.98 -10.92
N GLN A 43 -1.22 10.58 -12.09
CA GLN A 43 -1.59 9.89 -13.33
C GLN A 43 -0.59 8.78 -13.69
N GLN A 44 0.71 9.06 -13.59
CA GLN A 44 1.74 8.05 -13.86
C GLN A 44 1.72 6.90 -12.84
N VAL A 45 1.42 7.20 -11.57
CA VAL A 45 1.24 6.17 -10.54
C VAL A 45 0.03 5.30 -10.84
N ILE A 46 -1.09 5.90 -11.26
CA ILE A 46 -2.30 5.17 -11.67
C ILE A 46 -1.99 4.24 -12.85
N GLU A 47 -1.45 4.79 -13.93
CA GLU A 47 -1.12 4.03 -15.15
C GLU A 47 -0.22 2.84 -14.84
N LYS A 48 0.88 3.08 -14.13
CA LYS A 48 1.80 2.01 -13.76
C LYS A 48 1.17 0.96 -12.85
N THR A 49 0.33 1.36 -11.91
CA THR A 49 -0.38 0.42 -11.03
C THR A 49 -1.36 -0.46 -11.83
N LEU A 50 -2.00 0.10 -12.85
CA LEU A 50 -2.90 -0.66 -13.71
C LEU A 50 -2.15 -1.68 -14.58
N THR A 51 -0.92 -1.38 -15.02
CA THR A 51 -0.11 -2.37 -15.78
C THR A 51 0.26 -3.60 -14.95
N PHE A 52 0.34 -3.50 -13.64
CA PHE A 52 0.58 -4.66 -12.78
C PHE A 52 -0.53 -5.70 -12.87
N ARG A 53 -1.74 -5.30 -13.22
CA ARG A 53 -2.85 -6.22 -13.45
C ARG A 53 -2.60 -7.14 -14.64
N GLU A 54 -1.90 -6.69 -15.67
CA GLU A 54 -1.52 -7.51 -16.83
C GLU A 54 -0.59 -8.67 -16.40
N SER A 55 0.28 -8.40 -15.41
CA SER A 55 1.24 -9.37 -14.91
C SER A 55 0.69 -10.26 -13.79
N PHE A 56 -0.13 -9.72 -12.90
CA PHE A 56 -0.60 -10.40 -11.68
C PHE A 56 -2.07 -10.80 -11.71
N GLY A 57 -2.81 -10.45 -12.77
CA GLY A 57 -4.25 -10.70 -12.84
C GLY A 57 -5.07 -9.82 -11.91
N ASP A 58 -6.22 -10.33 -11.45
CA ASP A 58 -7.14 -9.59 -10.58
C ASP A 58 -6.71 -9.66 -9.12
N TYR A 59 -5.68 -8.92 -8.74
CA TYR A 59 -5.27 -8.80 -7.34
C TYR A 59 -6.15 -7.80 -6.59
N GLN A 60 -6.31 -8.01 -5.27
CA GLN A 60 -7.24 -7.23 -4.45
C GLN A 60 -6.54 -6.26 -3.48
N ARG A 61 -5.23 -6.34 -3.35
CA ARG A 61 -4.45 -5.50 -2.43
C ARG A 61 -3.18 -5.02 -3.08
N GLN A 62 -2.91 -3.72 -2.94
CA GLN A 62 -1.67 -3.08 -3.34
C GLN A 62 -1.02 -2.45 -2.12
N LEU A 63 0.25 -2.75 -1.89
CA LEU A 63 1.09 -2.05 -0.93
C LEU A 63 1.88 -0.96 -1.66
N PHE A 64 1.87 0.24 -1.09
CA PHE A 64 2.72 1.34 -1.52
C PHE A 64 3.74 1.64 -0.43
N LEU A 65 5.02 1.51 -0.73
CA LEU A 65 6.10 1.98 0.13
C LEU A 65 6.35 3.46 -0.16
N MET A 66 6.00 4.33 0.77
CA MET A 66 5.99 5.79 0.57
C MET A 66 7.21 6.49 1.21
N ASP A 67 7.86 5.88 2.18
CA ASP A 67 8.98 6.42 2.94
C ASP A 67 10.36 5.97 2.41
N HIS A 68 10.42 5.69 1.11
CA HIS A 68 11.62 5.15 0.46
C HIS A 68 12.79 6.14 0.49
N ALA A 69 14.01 5.60 0.63
CA ALA A 69 15.28 6.36 0.56
C ALA A 69 15.44 7.49 1.60
N GLY A 70 14.75 7.42 2.74
CA GLY A 70 14.91 8.40 3.81
C GLY A 70 14.28 9.76 3.53
N LEU A 71 13.22 9.80 2.74
CA LEU A 71 12.45 11.02 2.50
C LEU A 71 11.99 11.67 3.82
N PRO A 72 12.01 13.01 3.93
CA PRO A 72 11.48 13.70 5.09
C PRO A 72 10.02 13.35 5.36
N LEU A 73 9.65 13.16 6.62
CA LEU A 73 8.28 12.80 7.02
C LEU A 73 7.22 13.73 6.41
N ARG A 74 7.49 15.04 6.35
CA ARG A 74 6.58 16.00 5.73
C ARG A 74 6.30 15.64 4.27
N THR A 75 7.33 15.30 3.50
CA THR A 75 7.19 14.88 2.10
C THR A 75 6.37 13.60 1.97
N VAL A 76 6.59 12.65 2.89
CA VAL A 76 5.81 11.39 2.93
C VAL A 76 4.33 11.68 3.20
N LEU A 77 4.02 12.54 4.17
CA LEU A 77 2.63 12.90 4.50
C LEU A 77 1.93 13.59 3.31
N GLU A 78 2.59 14.56 2.66
CA GLU A 78 2.07 15.22 1.46
C GLU A 78 1.80 14.21 0.31
N GLN A 79 2.64 13.19 0.17
CA GLN A 79 2.42 12.12 -0.81
C GLN A 79 1.25 11.21 -0.44
N LEU A 80 1.03 10.94 0.85
CA LEU A 80 -0.11 10.16 1.33
C LEU A 80 -1.43 10.89 1.08
N ASP A 81 -1.47 12.21 1.27
CA ASP A 81 -2.64 13.02 0.96
C ASP A 81 -2.98 12.93 -0.55
N ILE A 82 -1.99 13.15 -1.42
CA ILE A 82 -2.18 13.02 -2.87
C ILE A 82 -2.61 11.59 -3.25
N LEU A 83 -2.01 10.57 -2.65
CA LEU A 83 -2.38 9.18 -2.89
C LEU A 83 -3.85 8.92 -2.53
N GLY A 84 -4.28 9.40 -1.36
CA GLY A 84 -5.64 9.23 -0.86
C GLY A 84 -6.68 9.98 -1.68
N GLU A 85 -6.36 11.19 -2.13
CA GLU A 85 -7.30 12.09 -2.81
C GLU A 85 -7.38 11.82 -4.32
N GLU A 86 -6.24 11.56 -4.97
CA GLU A 86 -6.16 11.57 -6.44
C GLU A 86 -5.93 10.17 -7.05
N VAL A 87 -5.26 9.26 -6.34
CA VAL A 87 -4.89 7.95 -6.89
C VAL A 87 -5.85 6.84 -6.46
N VAL A 88 -6.07 6.69 -5.17
CA VAL A 88 -6.88 5.58 -4.61
C VAL A 88 -8.31 5.55 -5.15
N PRO A 89 -9.04 6.68 -5.26
CA PRO A 89 -10.41 6.66 -5.78
C PRO A 89 -10.47 6.19 -7.24
N VAL A 90 -9.50 6.62 -8.06
CA VAL A 90 -9.42 6.20 -9.47
C VAL A 90 -9.10 4.73 -9.58
N LEU A 91 -8.07 4.24 -8.87
CA LEU A 91 -7.71 2.82 -8.88
C LEU A 91 -8.86 1.94 -8.42
N ARG A 92 -9.59 2.32 -7.37
CA ARG A 92 -10.76 1.56 -6.89
C ARG A 92 -11.84 1.46 -7.96
N LYS A 93 -12.12 2.54 -8.68
CA LYS A 93 -13.08 2.55 -9.78
C LYS A 93 -12.64 1.64 -10.92
N GLU A 94 -11.40 1.78 -11.37
CA GLU A 94 -10.84 0.99 -12.47
C GLU A 94 -10.78 -0.51 -12.13
N PHE A 95 -10.29 -0.88 -10.94
CA PHE A 95 -10.26 -2.28 -10.50
C PHE A 95 -11.67 -2.86 -10.33
N ALA A 96 -12.65 -2.08 -9.90
CA ALA A 96 -14.03 -2.53 -9.81
C ALA A 96 -14.64 -2.77 -11.21
N ALA A 97 -14.38 -1.88 -12.17
CA ALA A 97 -14.86 -2.00 -13.54
C ALA A 97 -14.23 -3.20 -14.28
N LEU A 98 -12.97 -3.48 -14.01
CA LEU A 98 -12.22 -4.56 -14.66
C LEU A 98 -12.37 -5.93 -13.98
N ARG A 99 -13.12 -6.02 -12.86
CA ARG A 99 -13.26 -7.28 -12.11
C ARG A 99 -14.02 -8.31 -12.93
N PRO A 100 -13.52 -9.55 -13.01
CA PRO A 100 -14.25 -10.63 -13.69
C PRO A 100 -15.59 -10.91 -13.02
N ALA A 101 -16.58 -11.29 -13.83
CA ALA A 101 -17.89 -11.68 -13.34
C ALA A 101 -17.77 -12.87 -12.37
N GLY A 102 -18.45 -12.78 -11.21
CA GLY A 102 -18.44 -13.84 -10.20
C GLY A 102 -17.26 -13.79 -9.23
N VAL A 103 -16.29 -12.91 -9.41
CA VAL A 103 -15.22 -12.70 -8.43
C VAL A 103 -15.70 -11.71 -7.34
N PRO A 104 -15.79 -12.14 -6.06
CA PRO A 104 -16.24 -11.25 -5.00
C PRO A 104 -15.24 -10.11 -4.76
N ALA A 105 -15.77 -8.97 -4.30
CA ALA A 105 -14.91 -7.88 -3.84
C ALA A 105 -14.08 -8.33 -2.63
N GLY A 106 -12.83 -7.84 -2.56
CA GLY A 106 -12.02 -8.03 -1.35
C GLY A 106 -12.72 -7.49 -0.11
N PRO A 107 -12.52 -8.10 1.05
CA PRO A 107 -13.15 -7.65 2.28
C PRO A 107 -12.71 -6.22 2.62
N THR A 108 -13.66 -5.37 2.96
CA THR A 108 -13.37 -4.02 3.48
C THR A 108 -12.81 -4.09 4.90
N HIS A 109 -12.13 -3.03 5.35
CA HIS A 109 -11.67 -2.93 6.74
C HIS A 109 -12.83 -3.14 7.73
N GLN A 110 -13.98 -2.54 7.49
CA GLN A 110 -15.19 -2.72 8.32
C GLN A 110 -15.65 -4.18 8.38
N ALA A 111 -15.63 -4.87 7.25
CA ALA A 111 -15.98 -6.30 7.21
C ALA A 111 -14.96 -7.17 7.95
N LEU A 112 -13.68 -6.81 7.93
CA LEU A 112 -12.64 -7.52 8.69
C LEU A 112 -12.76 -7.26 10.19
N VAL A 113 -12.99 -6.02 10.61
CA VAL A 113 -13.21 -5.66 12.01
C VAL A 113 -14.47 -6.34 12.55
N ALA A 114 -15.57 -6.37 11.79
CA ALA A 114 -16.80 -7.05 12.19
C ALA A 114 -16.63 -8.57 12.36
N ARG A 115 -15.67 -9.19 11.65
CA ARG A 115 -15.33 -10.61 11.81
C ARG A 115 -14.45 -10.90 13.03
N GLN A 116 -13.76 -9.89 13.56
CA GLN A 116 -13.03 -9.98 14.83
C GLN A 116 -14.02 -9.76 15.97
N ALA A 117 -15.03 -10.63 16.09
CA ALA A 117 -15.88 -10.64 17.29
C ALA A 117 -14.96 -10.71 18.52
N PRO A 118 -15.22 -9.96 19.60
CA PRO A 118 -14.43 -10.06 20.80
C PRO A 118 -14.38 -11.54 21.23
N ALA A 119 -13.17 -12.06 21.42
CA ALA A 119 -13.02 -13.38 21.97
C ALA A 119 -13.82 -13.44 23.27
N THR A 120 -14.79 -14.33 23.36
CA THR A 120 -15.55 -14.54 24.60
C THR A 120 -14.52 -14.73 25.72
N PRO A 121 -14.53 -13.92 26.79
CA PRO A 121 -13.58 -14.09 27.87
C PRO A 121 -13.66 -15.53 28.36
N PRO A 122 -12.53 -16.19 28.65
CA PRO A 122 -12.56 -17.57 29.12
C PRO A 122 -13.46 -17.63 30.37
N THR A 123 -14.43 -18.53 30.36
CA THR A 123 -15.26 -18.80 31.52
C THR A 123 -14.35 -19.07 32.70
N PRO A 124 -14.47 -18.33 33.83
CA PRO A 124 -13.63 -18.56 34.98
C PRO A 124 -13.77 -20.02 35.41
N ALA A 125 -12.65 -20.74 35.47
CA ALA A 125 -12.63 -22.11 35.93
C ALA A 125 -13.25 -22.16 37.35
N VAL A 126 -14.33 -22.91 37.49
CA VAL A 126 -14.95 -23.21 38.78
C VAL A 126 -13.89 -23.97 39.58
N ARG A 127 -13.32 -23.28 40.58
CA ARG A 127 -12.45 -23.98 41.56
C ARG A 127 -13.36 -24.86 42.41
N HIS A 128 -13.35 -26.14 42.13
CA HIS A 128 -13.88 -27.11 43.09
C HIS A 128 -13.05 -27.01 44.36
N GLY A 129 -13.67 -26.47 45.41
CA GLY A 129 -13.06 -26.46 46.73
C GLY A 129 -12.74 -27.87 47.18
N GLU A 130 -11.49 -28.09 47.51
CA GLU A 130 -11.09 -29.29 48.27
C GLU A 130 -11.77 -29.25 49.64
N GLU A 131 -12.81 -30.02 49.82
CA GLU A 131 -13.36 -30.35 51.10
C GLU A 131 -12.38 -31.28 51.79
N ARG A 132 -11.53 -30.72 52.65
CA ARG A 132 -10.73 -31.49 53.60
C ARG A 132 -11.65 -31.99 54.70
N GLN A 133 -11.98 -33.27 54.63
CA GLN A 133 -12.56 -33.96 55.78
C GLN A 133 -11.47 -34.22 56.83
N ARG A 134 -11.79 -33.88 58.05
CA ARG A 134 -11.06 -34.23 59.25
C ARG A 134 -11.29 -35.71 59.63
#